data_45b41d2e8a2c95004bf8f5ea09c569f5
#
_entry.id   45b41d2e8a2c95004bf8f5ea09c569f5
#
_cell.length_a   1.000
_cell.length_b   1.000
_cell.length_c   1.000
_cell.angle_alpha   90.00
_cell.angle_beta   90.00
_cell.angle_gamma   90.00
#
_symmetry.space_group_name_H-M   'P 1'
#
loop_
_entity.id
_entity.type
_entity.pdbx_description
1 polymer ?
#
loop_
_entity_poly.entity_id
_entity_poly.type
_entity_poly.pdbx_seq_one_letter_code
_entity_poly.pdbx_strand_id
1 'polypeptide(L)'
;RNERLNKIISDISKRDIKDAISLHIIEAEPPASTIPHTDKYSQLTLNILLEDDFEGGYIHINGIEINGLRKKGDYLIYNGSKEPHSVTPVTKGKRKSLVVWFFDNDRSLI
;
A
#
# COMPACT_ATOMS: atom_id res chain seq x y z
N ARG A 1 7.72 18.44 6.24
CA ARG A 1 7.41 17.13 6.80
C ARG A 1 6.07 17.12 7.50
N ASN A 2 5.29 16.08 7.28
CA ASN A 2 3.94 16.01 7.80
C ASN A 2 3.88 15.14 9.06
N GLU A 3 3.96 15.78 10.24
CA GLU A 3 3.92 15.06 11.51
C GLU A 3 2.58 14.36 11.75
N ARG A 4 1.49 14.95 11.26
CA ARG A 4 0.17 14.35 11.37
C ARG A 4 0.09 13.03 10.60
N LEU A 5 0.63 13.02 9.39
CA LEU A 5 0.68 11.81 8.58
C LEU A 5 1.60 10.75 9.23
N ASN A 6 2.74 11.18 9.75
CA ASN A 6 3.66 10.28 10.44
C ASN A 6 2.97 9.61 11.63
N LYS A 7 2.17 10.38 12.39
CA LYS A 7 1.43 9.83 13.51
C LYS A 7 0.39 8.80 13.05
N ILE A 8 -0.32 9.10 11.98
CA ILE A 8 -1.31 8.18 11.41
C ILE A 8 -0.62 6.87 11.00
N ILE A 9 0.49 6.96 10.30
CA ILE A 9 1.26 5.79 9.87
C ILE A 9 1.68 4.95 11.07
N SER A 10 2.21 5.58 12.10
CA SER A 10 2.66 4.88 13.31
C SER A 10 1.50 4.23 14.07
N ASP A 11 0.37 4.93 14.17
CA ASP A 11 -0.81 4.41 14.85
C ASP A 11 -1.37 3.18 14.13
N ILE A 12 -1.43 3.21 12.81
CA ILE A 12 -1.98 2.11 12.01
C ILE A 12 -1.02 0.92 11.99
N SER A 13 0.24 1.18 11.70
CA SER A 13 1.23 0.11 11.51
C SER A 13 1.77 -0.46 12.82
N LYS A 14 1.58 0.25 13.94
CA LYS A 14 2.21 -0.06 15.22
C LYS A 14 3.73 -0.08 15.11
N ARG A 15 4.25 0.74 14.22
CA ARG A 15 5.69 0.90 13.97
C ARG A 15 6.03 2.37 13.98
N ASP A 16 7.25 2.70 14.38
CA ASP A 16 7.75 4.07 14.30
C ASP A 16 8.10 4.38 12.85
N ILE A 17 7.65 5.53 12.35
CA ILE A 17 7.91 5.92 10.96
C ILE A 17 9.41 5.95 10.64
N LYS A 18 10.24 6.25 11.62
CA LYS A 18 11.70 6.26 11.41
C LYS A 18 12.26 4.88 11.08
N ASP A 19 11.52 3.82 11.40
CA ASP A 19 11.94 2.45 11.10
C ASP A 19 11.47 1.99 9.73
N ALA A 20 10.78 2.84 8.99
CA ALA A 20 10.39 2.52 7.61
C ALA A 20 11.63 2.47 6.73
N ILE A 21 11.73 1.43 5.93
CA ILE A 21 12.84 1.31 4.96
C ILE A 21 12.52 2.05 3.67
N SER A 22 11.27 2.32 3.41
CA SER A 22 10.86 3.01 2.20
C SER A 22 9.49 3.64 2.41
N LEU A 23 9.30 4.80 1.81
CA LEU A 23 8.04 5.51 1.82
C LEU A 23 7.90 6.18 0.46
N HIS A 24 6.85 5.81 -0.30
CA HIS A 24 6.62 6.39 -1.62
C HIS A 24 5.18 6.82 -1.80
N ILE A 25 5.01 7.88 -2.55
CA ILE A 25 3.70 8.26 -3.06
C ILE A 25 3.64 7.79 -4.50
N ILE A 26 2.61 7.01 -4.82
CA ILE A 26 2.41 6.44 -6.13
C ILE A 26 1.19 7.08 -6.75
N GLU A 27 1.38 7.66 -7.94
CA GLU A 27 0.30 8.22 -8.74
C GLU A 27 0.12 7.34 -9.98
N ALA A 28 -1.11 6.92 -10.23
CA ALA A 28 -1.41 6.05 -11.36
C ALA A 28 -2.55 6.64 -12.19
N GLU A 29 -2.27 6.87 -13.47
CA GLU A 29 -3.24 7.32 -14.45
C GLU A 29 -3.45 6.23 -15.49
N PRO A 30 -4.58 6.23 -16.23
CA PRO A 30 -4.83 5.21 -17.23
C PRO A 30 -3.68 5.13 -18.25
N PRO A 31 -3.24 3.93 -18.63
CA PRO A 31 -3.71 2.61 -18.23
C PRO A 31 -2.82 1.92 -17.17
N ALA A 32 -2.26 2.68 -16.25
CA ALA A 32 -1.29 2.17 -15.28
C ALA A 32 -1.83 0.97 -14.49
N SER A 33 -1.01 -0.05 -14.35
CA SER A 33 -1.31 -1.25 -13.58
C SER A 33 -0.02 -1.86 -13.07
N THR A 34 -0.13 -2.81 -12.16
CA THR A 34 1.01 -3.61 -11.74
C THR A 34 0.67 -5.09 -11.86
N ILE A 35 1.62 -5.86 -12.35
CA ILE A 35 1.47 -7.32 -12.42
C ILE A 35 1.69 -7.92 -11.04
N PRO A 36 1.25 -9.16 -10.80
CA PRO A 36 1.52 -9.84 -9.53
C PRO A 36 3.02 -9.90 -9.24
N HIS A 37 3.39 -9.48 -8.05
CA HIS A 37 4.79 -9.43 -7.63
C HIS A 37 4.88 -9.44 -6.10
N THR A 38 6.08 -9.68 -5.58
CA THR A 38 6.37 -9.53 -4.16
C THR A 38 7.44 -8.46 -3.99
N ASP A 39 7.48 -7.87 -2.80
CA ASP A 39 8.46 -6.84 -2.44
C ASP A 39 9.40 -7.42 -1.40
N LYS A 40 10.57 -7.83 -1.84
CA LYS A 40 11.49 -8.70 -1.12
C LYS A 40 11.74 -8.34 0.35
N TYR A 41 11.85 -7.07 0.67
CA TYR A 41 12.20 -6.63 2.03
C TYR A 41 11.03 -6.05 2.80
N SER A 42 9.85 -5.99 2.23
CA SER A 42 8.70 -5.39 2.89
C SER A 42 7.85 -6.46 3.58
N GLN A 43 8.26 -6.83 4.78
CA GLN A 43 7.51 -7.81 5.57
C GLN A 43 6.21 -7.23 6.10
N LEU A 44 6.17 -5.93 6.34
CA LEU A 44 4.95 -5.23 6.63
C LEU A 44 4.82 -4.08 5.64
N THR A 45 3.80 -4.16 4.79
CA THR A 45 3.48 -3.12 3.82
C THR A 45 2.20 -2.43 4.26
N LEU A 46 2.26 -1.12 4.39
CA LEU A 46 1.09 -0.29 4.63
C LEU A 46 0.78 0.48 3.35
N ASN A 47 -0.45 0.38 2.89
CA ASN A 47 -0.92 1.07 1.70
C ASN A 47 -2.11 1.93 2.09
N ILE A 48 -2.00 3.25 1.92
CA ILE A 48 -3.05 4.20 2.26
C ILE A 48 -3.49 4.92 1.00
N LEU A 49 -4.79 4.94 0.73
CA LEU A 49 -5.32 5.67 -0.41
C LEU A 49 -5.40 7.16 -0.06
N LEU A 50 -4.75 7.99 -0.87
CA LEU A 50 -4.71 9.44 -0.64
C LEU A 50 -5.75 10.20 -1.45
N GLU A 51 -6.16 9.68 -2.61
CA GLU A 51 -7.19 10.28 -3.45
C GLU A 51 -8.04 9.18 -4.06
N ASP A 52 -9.35 9.41 -4.14
CA ASP A 52 -10.31 8.40 -4.59
C ASP A 52 -11.05 8.76 -5.87
N ASP A 53 -10.62 9.80 -6.59
CA ASP A 53 -11.24 10.22 -7.84
C ASP A 53 -10.67 9.41 -9.01
N PHE A 54 -11.03 8.13 -9.07
CA PHE A 54 -10.58 7.23 -10.13
C PHE A 54 -11.51 6.04 -10.27
N GLU A 55 -11.40 5.34 -11.41
CA GLU A 55 -12.09 4.08 -11.68
C GLU A 55 -11.05 3.03 -12.05
N GLY A 56 -11.37 1.77 -11.80
CA GLY A 56 -10.41 0.68 -11.95
C GLY A 56 -9.45 0.61 -10.76
N GLY A 57 -8.25 0.12 -10.98
CA GLY A 57 -7.23 0.10 -9.94
C GLY A 57 -7.58 -0.74 -8.73
N TYR A 58 -8.10 -1.96 -8.95
CA TYR A 58 -8.44 -2.89 -7.87
C TYR A 58 -7.21 -3.68 -7.44
N ILE A 59 -6.98 -3.74 -6.13
CA ILE A 59 -5.86 -4.49 -5.60
C ILE A 59 -6.23 -5.97 -5.44
N HIS A 60 -5.30 -6.83 -5.82
CA HIS A 60 -5.41 -8.28 -5.63
C HIS A 60 -4.26 -8.75 -4.76
N ILE A 61 -4.55 -9.61 -3.79
CA ILE A 61 -3.54 -10.24 -2.95
C ILE A 61 -3.75 -11.75 -3.04
N ASN A 62 -2.69 -12.46 -3.38
CA ASN A 62 -2.74 -13.92 -3.62
C ASN A 62 -3.80 -14.27 -4.66
N GLY A 63 -3.96 -13.43 -5.68
CA GLY A 63 -4.93 -13.62 -6.75
C GLY A 63 -6.38 -13.31 -6.40
N ILE A 64 -6.62 -12.82 -5.19
CA ILE A 64 -7.98 -12.51 -4.72
C ILE A 64 -8.16 -11.00 -4.70
N GLU A 65 -9.23 -10.53 -5.37
CA GLU A 65 -9.57 -9.11 -5.33
C GLU A 65 -9.98 -8.70 -3.92
N ILE A 66 -9.30 -7.66 -3.41
CA ILE A 66 -9.57 -7.14 -2.08
C ILE A 66 -10.61 -6.02 -2.20
N ASN A 67 -11.68 -6.13 -1.43
CA ASN A 67 -12.69 -5.09 -1.37
C ASN A 67 -12.24 -3.99 -0.41
N GLY A 68 -11.38 -3.11 -0.91
CA GLY A 68 -10.82 -2.04 -0.10
C GLY A 68 -10.02 -1.07 -0.96
N LEU A 69 -9.43 -0.05 -0.32
CA LEU A 69 -8.68 1.02 -0.97
C LEU A 69 -9.50 1.71 -2.05
N ARG A 70 -10.76 2.00 -1.74
CA ARG A 70 -11.67 2.70 -2.67
C ARG A 70 -11.98 4.12 -2.23
N LYS A 71 -11.86 4.43 -0.95
CA LYS A 71 -12.15 5.74 -0.38
C LYS A 71 -10.88 6.35 0.20
N LYS A 72 -10.75 7.67 0.07
CA LYS A 72 -9.65 8.41 0.65
C LYS A 72 -9.54 8.08 2.15
N GLY A 73 -8.34 7.70 2.57
CA GLY A 73 -8.07 7.30 3.95
C GLY A 73 -8.18 5.80 4.20
N ASP A 74 -8.74 5.04 3.26
CA ASP A 74 -8.71 3.58 3.38
C ASP A 74 -7.27 3.09 3.41
N TYR A 75 -7.02 2.06 4.20
CA TYR A 75 -5.68 1.48 4.26
C TYR A 75 -5.75 -0.04 4.28
N LEU A 76 -4.62 -0.65 3.94
CA LEU A 76 -4.45 -2.09 3.92
C LEU A 76 -3.06 -2.40 4.44
N ILE A 77 -2.95 -3.43 5.28
CA ILE A 77 -1.66 -3.91 5.77
C ILE A 77 -1.52 -5.37 5.33
N TYR A 78 -0.38 -5.69 4.74
CA TYR A 78 -0.11 -7.06 4.28
C TYR A 78 1.39 -7.33 4.28
N ASN A 79 1.77 -8.60 4.20
CA ASN A 79 3.16 -8.98 4.09
C ASN A 79 3.55 -9.00 2.61
N GLY A 80 4.09 -7.86 2.13
CA GLY A 80 4.43 -7.70 0.72
C GLY A 80 5.55 -8.62 0.25
N SER A 81 6.37 -9.13 1.17
CA SER A 81 7.46 -10.02 0.80
C SER A 81 6.99 -11.46 0.54
N LYS A 82 5.86 -11.85 1.08
CA LYS A 82 5.34 -13.22 0.96
C LYS A 82 4.06 -13.31 0.16
N GLU A 83 3.25 -12.26 0.15
CA GLU A 83 1.95 -12.27 -0.51
C GLU A 83 2.05 -11.57 -1.86
N PRO A 84 1.99 -12.32 -2.97
CA PRO A 84 1.97 -11.69 -4.30
C PRO A 84 0.78 -10.75 -4.40
N HIS A 85 1.01 -9.56 -4.90
CA HIS A 85 -0.02 -8.55 -5.01
C HIS A 85 0.08 -7.80 -6.33
N SER A 86 -1.05 -7.29 -6.79
CA SER A 86 -1.16 -6.62 -8.08
C SER A 86 -2.26 -5.58 -8.03
N VAL A 87 -2.27 -4.70 -9.01
CA VAL A 87 -3.31 -3.67 -9.15
C VAL A 87 -3.78 -3.70 -10.60
N THR A 88 -5.10 -3.83 -10.80
CA THR A 88 -5.69 -3.80 -12.14
C THR A 88 -5.54 -2.39 -12.75
N PRO A 89 -5.69 -2.26 -14.08
CA PRO A 89 -5.53 -0.95 -14.71
C PRO A 89 -6.48 0.10 -14.14
N VAL A 90 -5.96 1.29 -13.91
CA VAL A 90 -6.76 2.48 -13.68
C VAL A 90 -7.40 2.82 -15.03
N THR A 91 -8.71 2.98 -15.08
CA THR A 91 -9.42 3.22 -16.32
C THR A 91 -9.87 4.66 -16.47
N LYS A 92 -9.96 5.41 -15.38
CA LYS A 92 -10.34 6.81 -15.39
C LYS A 92 -9.78 7.50 -14.15
N GLY A 93 -9.41 8.77 -14.29
CA GLY A 93 -8.95 9.58 -13.16
C GLY A 93 -7.51 9.28 -12.75
N LYS A 94 -7.19 9.62 -11.53
CA LYS A 94 -5.85 9.41 -10.97
C LYS A 94 -5.98 8.75 -9.59
N ARG A 95 -5.32 7.61 -9.45
CA ARG A 95 -5.22 6.92 -8.17
C ARG A 95 -3.92 7.38 -7.50
N LYS A 96 -4.02 7.83 -6.26
CA LYS A 96 -2.86 8.27 -5.50
C LYS A 96 -2.82 7.54 -4.18
N SER A 97 -1.71 6.89 -3.90
CA SER A 97 -1.55 6.10 -2.68
C SER A 97 -0.20 6.34 -2.04
N LEU A 98 -0.15 6.15 -0.74
CA LEU A 98 1.09 6.17 0.03
C LEU A 98 1.40 4.74 0.41
N VAL A 99 2.60 4.28 0.07
CA VAL A 99 3.05 2.93 0.38
C VAL A 99 4.27 3.02 1.29
N VAL A 100 4.18 2.37 2.43
CA VAL A 100 5.25 2.37 3.43
C VAL A 100 5.70 0.93 3.66
N TRP A 101 7.00 0.72 3.58
CA TRP A 101 7.63 -0.59 3.74
C TRP A 101 8.37 -0.64 5.08
N PHE A 102 8.09 -1.68 5.85
CA PHE A 102 8.85 -1.99 7.05
C PHE A 102 9.50 -3.36 6.91
N PHE A 103 10.78 -3.42 7.20
CA PHE A 103 11.45 -4.68 7.37
C PHE A 103 11.30 -5.06 8.85
N ASP A 104 10.59 -6.13 9.10
CA ASP A 104 10.25 -6.50 10.47
C ASP A 104 10.96 -7.79 10.84
N ASN A 105 11.81 -7.70 11.86
CA ASN A 105 12.50 -8.85 12.42
C ASN A 105 11.67 -9.58 13.46
N ASP A 106 10.48 -9.10 13.73
CA ASP A 106 9.60 -9.76 14.70
C ASP A 106 9.12 -11.07 14.12
N ARG A 107 9.49 -12.15 14.75
CA ARG A 107 9.16 -13.49 14.29
C ARG A 107 7.66 -13.77 14.31
N SER A 108 6.90 -13.00 15.06
CA SER A 108 5.45 -13.16 15.11
C SER A 108 4.79 -12.85 13.76
N LEU A 109 5.48 -12.15 12.87
CA LEU A 109 4.96 -11.79 11.55
C LEU A 109 5.37 -12.78 10.46
N ILE A 110 6.15 -13.76 10.79
CA ILE A 110 6.67 -14.72 9.82
C ILE A 110 5.83 -15.98 9.80
#